data_f89d2389a9815e1b1de484ff06584ca0
#
_entry.id   f89d2389a9815e1b1de484ff06584ca0
#
_cell.length_a   1.000
_cell.length_b   1.000
_cell.length_c   1.000
_cell.angle_alpha   90.00
_cell.angle_beta   90.00
_cell.angle_gamma   90.00
#
_symmetry.space_group_name_H-M   'P 1'
#
loop_
_entity.id
_entity.type
_entity.pdbx_description
1 polymer ?
#
loop_
_entity_poly.entity_id
_entity_poly.type
_entity_poly.pdbx_seq_one_letter_code
_entity_poly.pdbx_strand_id
1 'polypeptide(L)'
;MTVIDLIRNEDLEGLKGLLEKEIRALDTKTEEGVWAVHEAIRLGNLEMVKYIMEYAIVNPNLRDEKGNQALHYGVESGNLELVKYLTERVGMSITYGNLDGETPLDRAVKLRQKEIQTYLEQRLGCCHGKMYHNPVRRGMYPDPSVVRVGEDYYMVNSTFMFFPCIPVSHSRDLVHWETIGYAITRADWAGLDGLEGGRGYWAPDISYDEGRFYITATYRLGDEGKVKRLQMVTSSERPEGPYCEPVFLEEDGIDPSIFTDLDGRRYMLLNRGARIFEISREGRRILSKPRLLWYGDMKKASEGPHLLYKDGYYYLFMAEGGTGMHHRVSVARSKELMGVYEPCPYNPILRQWDDQALMQCAGHGKPVMTAQGDWYMVYLCTRMPDGMHGILGRETALDPITWTEDGWPVVNRLGGPSSLQRCPEWDGKENGAELPGMEMEACNQRGDRGEEMFMVPVKLPAWGDWGEWCMPRGTDTPFFGRDGHGD
;
A
#
# COMPACT_ATOMS: atom_id res chain seq x y z
N MET A 1 -5.43 -43.19 -18.71
CA MET A 1 -5.23 -41.80 -19.23
C MET A 1 -5.43 -40.89 -18.05
N THR A 2 -4.46 -40.04 -17.75
CA THR A 2 -4.55 -39.10 -16.63
C THR A 2 -5.44 -37.92 -16.99
N VAL A 3 -5.86 -37.11 -16.01
CA VAL A 3 -6.61 -35.86 -16.26
C VAL A 3 -5.83 -34.90 -17.17
N ILE A 4 -4.50 -34.84 -17.00
CA ILE A 4 -3.63 -34.01 -17.85
C ILE A 4 -3.59 -34.52 -19.29
N ASP A 5 -3.56 -35.84 -19.50
CA ASP A 5 -3.60 -36.43 -20.85
C ASP A 5 -4.92 -36.10 -21.57
N LEU A 6 -6.05 -36.20 -20.86
CA LEU A 6 -7.37 -35.85 -21.40
C LEU A 6 -7.45 -34.36 -21.78
N ILE A 7 -6.93 -33.49 -20.92
CA ILE A 7 -6.87 -32.07 -21.18
C ILE A 7 -5.98 -31.76 -22.40
N ARG A 8 -4.78 -32.31 -22.47
CA ARG A 8 -3.82 -32.09 -23.58
C ARG A 8 -4.32 -32.64 -24.91
N ASN A 9 -5.10 -33.73 -24.88
CA ASN A 9 -5.74 -34.31 -26.07
C ASN A 9 -7.08 -33.64 -26.42
N GLU A 10 -7.50 -32.64 -25.66
CA GLU A 10 -8.80 -31.95 -25.80
C GLU A 10 -10.01 -32.93 -25.76
N ASP A 11 -9.87 -34.04 -25.06
CA ASP A 11 -10.90 -35.07 -24.93
C ASP A 11 -11.91 -34.66 -23.82
N LEU A 12 -12.87 -33.82 -24.19
CA LEU A 12 -13.88 -33.33 -23.27
C LEU A 12 -14.79 -34.46 -22.75
N GLU A 13 -15.14 -35.43 -23.58
CA GLU A 13 -16.03 -36.55 -23.15
C GLU A 13 -15.28 -37.50 -22.20
N GLY A 14 -14.01 -37.78 -22.49
CA GLY A 14 -13.16 -38.53 -21.56
C GLY A 14 -12.98 -37.80 -20.24
N LEU A 15 -12.79 -36.46 -20.27
CA LEU A 15 -12.68 -35.65 -19.07
C LEU A 15 -13.99 -35.67 -18.25
N LYS A 16 -15.16 -35.49 -18.89
CA LYS A 16 -16.45 -35.64 -18.22
C LYS A 16 -16.59 -36.98 -17.51
N GLY A 17 -16.32 -38.07 -18.22
CA GLY A 17 -16.44 -39.43 -17.65
C GLY A 17 -15.42 -39.71 -16.51
N LEU A 18 -14.27 -39.03 -16.49
CA LEU A 18 -13.34 -39.08 -15.36
C LEU A 18 -13.85 -38.29 -14.16
N LEU A 19 -14.29 -37.04 -14.38
CA LEU A 19 -14.72 -36.14 -13.31
C LEU A 19 -16.02 -36.56 -12.64
N GLU A 20 -16.93 -37.28 -13.34
CA GLU A 20 -18.08 -37.92 -12.74
C GLU A 20 -17.70 -39.00 -11.70
N LYS A 21 -16.55 -39.62 -11.87
CA LYS A 21 -16.03 -40.64 -10.96
C LYS A 21 -15.12 -40.06 -9.88
N GLU A 22 -14.32 -39.08 -10.23
CA GLU A 22 -13.28 -38.51 -9.39
C GLU A 22 -13.15 -37.03 -9.64
N ILE A 23 -14.04 -36.24 -9.03
CA ILE A 23 -14.09 -34.79 -9.21
C ILE A 23 -12.78 -34.08 -8.80
N ARG A 24 -12.02 -34.66 -7.86
CA ARG A 24 -10.73 -34.15 -7.39
C ARG A 24 -9.56 -34.49 -8.32
N ALA A 25 -9.78 -35.17 -9.44
CA ALA A 25 -8.71 -35.39 -10.41
C ALA A 25 -8.06 -34.09 -10.92
N LEU A 26 -8.80 -32.96 -10.85
CA LEU A 26 -8.28 -31.64 -11.20
C LEU A 26 -7.31 -31.03 -10.16
N ASP A 27 -7.25 -31.59 -8.93
CA ASP A 27 -6.27 -31.19 -7.91
C ASP A 27 -4.86 -31.73 -8.22
N THR A 28 -4.52 -31.82 -9.50
CA THR A 28 -3.28 -32.39 -10.02
C THR A 28 -2.50 -31.31 -10.76
N LYS A 29 -1.16 -31.38 -10.67
CA LYS A 29 -0.26 -30.52 -11.44
C LYS A 29 0.45 -31.32 -12.54
N THR A 30 0.85 -30.62 -13.59
CA THR A 30 1.79 -31.14 -14.59
C THR A 30 3.18 -31.36 -13.98
N GLU A 31 4.11 -31.98 -14.72
CA GLU A 31 5.51 -32.11 -14.29
C GLU A 31 6.18 -30.74 -14.09
N GLU A 32 5.73 -29.72 -14.80
CA GLU A 32 6.20 -28.33 -14.70
C GLU A 32 5.53 -27.54 -13.54
N GLY A 33 4.71 -28.19 -12.70
CA GLY A 33 4.04 -27.59 -11.56
C GLY A 33 2.80 -26.75 -11.89
N VAL A 34 2.29 -26.83 -13.14
CA VAL A 34 1.07 -26.12 -13.58
C VAL A 34 -0.17 -26.94 -13.18
N TRP A 35 -1.17 -26.30 -12.59
CA TRP A 35 -2.42 -26.97 -12.23
C TRP A 35 -3.17 -27.44 -13.49
N ALA A 36 -3.88 -28.57 -13.39
CA ALA A 36 -4.67 -29.13 -14.49
C ALA A 36 -5.65 -28.09 -15.08
N VAL A 37 -6.31 -27.30 -14.25
CA VAL A 37 -7.18 -26.21 -14.70
C VAL A 37 -6.42 -25.14 -15.47
N HIS A 38 -5.22 -24.76 -15.04
CA HIS A 38 -4.40 -23.78 -15.75
C HIS A 38 -3.92 -24.32 -17.11
N GLU A 39 -3.61 -25.62 -17.19
CA GLU A 39 -3.26 -26.29 -18.43
C GLU A 39 -4.43 -26.24 -19.43
N ALA A 40 -5.66 -26.53 -18.99
CA ALA A 40 -6.86 -26.43 -19.81
C ALA A 40 -7.07 -24.99 -20.33
N ILE A 41 -6.86 -23.99 -19.48
CA ILE A 41 -6.99 -22.58 -19.84
C ILE A 41 -5.89 -22.19 -20.85
N ARG A 42 -4.65 -22.61 -20.64
CA ARG A 42 -3.50 -22.31 -21.52
C ARG A 42 -3.70 -22.85 -22.93
N LEU A 43 -4.36 -23.99 -23.07
CA LEU A 43 -4.72 -24.59 -24.38
C LEU A 43 -5.82 -23.80 -25.12
N GLY A 44 -6.55 -22.94 -24.42
CA GLY A 44 -7.53 -22.04 -25.00
C GLY A 44 -8.87 -22.68 -25.37
N ASN A 45 -9.15 -23.91 -24.93
CA ASN A 45 -10.40 -24.59 -25.21
C ASN A 45 -11.51 -24.10 -24.28
N LEU A 46 -12.26 -23.12 -24.76
CA LEU A 46 -13.33 -22.43 -23.98
C LEU A 46 -14.40 -23.40 -23.45
N GLU A 47 -14.83 -24.38 -24.26
CA GLU A 47 -15.89 -25.32 -23.86
C GLU A 47 -15.41 -26.24 -22.71
N MET A 48 -14.17 -26.71 -22.79
CA MET A 48 -13.56 -27.50 -21.72
C MET A 48 -13.40 -26.66 -20.43
N VAL A 49 -12.93 -25.43 -20.55
CA VAL A 49 -12.77 -24.51 -19.40
C VAL A 49 -14.12 -24.20 -18.77
N LYS A 50 -15.15 -23.90 -19.54
CA LYS A 50 -16.50 -23.71 -19.02
C LYS A 50 -16.98 -24.93 -18.23
N TYR A 51 -16.83 -26.12 -18.79
CA TYR A 51 -17.21 -27.34 -18.11
C TYR A 51 -16.47 -27.51 -16.77
N ILE A 52 -15.15 -27.29 -16.75
CA ILE A 52 -14.34 -27.39 -15.54
C ILE A 52 -14.81 -26.35 -14.49
N MET A 53 -14.98 -25.10 -14.87
CA MET A 53 -15.34 -24.01 -13.96
C MET A 53 -16.76 -24.11 -13.42
N GLU A 54 -17.72 -24.57 -14.24
CA GLU A 54 -19.13 -24.62 -13.89
C GLU A 54 -19.53 -25.92 -13.21
N TYR A 55 -18.88 -27.04 -13.55
CA TYR A 55 -19.24 -28.37 -13.03
C TYR A 55 -18.34 -28.83 -11.87
N ALA A 56 -17.03 -28.68 -12.01
CA ALA A 56 -16.08 -29.22 -11.04
C ALA A 56 -15.83 -28.29 -9.83
N ILE A 57 -16.41 -27.09 -9.84
CA ILE A 57 -16.30 -26.11 -8.74
C ILE A 57 -14.84 -25.89 -8.34
N VAL A 58 -13.98 -25.63 -9.31
CA VAL A 58 -12.55 -25.37 -9.09
C VAL A 58 -12.37 -23.99 -8.47
N ASN A 59 -11.42 -23.85 -7.53
CA ASN A 59 -11.04 -22.56 -7.02
C ASN A 59 -10.39 -21.70 -8.15
N PRO A 60 -11.03 -20.63 -8.63
CA PRO A 60 -10.50 -19.83 -9.73
C PRO A 60 -9.24 -19.05 -9.34
N ASN A 61 -8.99 -18.87 -8.04
CA ASN A 61 -7.84 -18.13 -7.52
C ASN A 61 -6.61 -19.01 -7.27
N LEU A 62 -6.61 -20.28 -7.73
CA LEU A 62 -5.40 -21.10 -7.70
C LEU A 62 -4.24 -20.39 -8.37
N ARG A 63 -3.06 -20.57 -7.81
CA ARG A 63 -1.80 -20.00 -8.31
C ARG A 63 -0.77 -21.11 -8.51
N ASP A 64 0.07 -20.93 -9.52
CA ASP A 64 1.27 -21.73 -9.67
C ASP A 64 2.39 -21.23 -8.74
N GLU A 65 3.57 -21.83 -8.81
CA GLU A 65 4.74 -21.48 -8.01
C GLU A 65 5.28 -20.06 -8.30
N LYS A 66 4.95 -19.50 -9.47
CA LYS A 66 5.29 -18.12 -9.86
C LYS A 66 4.18 -17.12 -9.51
N GLY A 67 3.10 -17.57 -8.88
CA GLY A 67 1.95 -16.74 -8.55
C GLY A 67 1.02 -16.44 -9.72
N ASN A 68 1.17 -17.11 -10.88
CA ASN A 68 0.24 -16.93 -12.00
C ASN A 68 -1.13 -17.50 -11.67
N GLN A 69 -2.16 -16.73 -11.94
CA GLN A 69 -3.56 -17.13 -11.84
C GLN A 69 -4.13 -17.56 -13.20
N ALA A 70 -5.33 -18.11 -13.20
CA ALA A 70 -6.07 -18.52 -14.37
C ALA A 70 -6.06 -17.48 -15.51
N LEU A 71 -6.19 -16.18 -15.20
CA LEU A 71 -6.23 -15.13 -16.22
C LEU A 71 -4.87 -14.91 -16.90
N HIS A 72 -3.74 -15.14 -16.23
CA HIS A 72 -2.41 -15.12 -16.87
C HIS A 72 -2.30 -16.19 -17.97
N TYR A 73 -2.81 -17.39 -17.68
CA TYR A 73 -2.87 -18.48 -18.67
C TYR A 73 -3.91 -18.24 -19.76
N GLY A 74 -5.04 -17.57 -19.41
CA GLY A 74 -6.03 -17.14 -20.39
C GLY A 74 -5.43 -16.20 -21.43
N VAL A 75 -4.59 -15.26 -21.01
CA VAL A 75 -3.82 -14.41 -21.92
C VAL A 75 -2.83 -15.24 -22.74
N GLU A 76 -2.07 -16.16 -22.13
CA GLU A 76 -1.15 -17.03 -22.87
C GLU A 76 -1.83 -17.82 -24.00
N SER A 77 -3.07 -18.24 -23.81
CA SER A 77 -3.84 -18.97 -24.82
C SER A 77 -4.10 -18.17 -26.11
N GLY A 78 -4.06 -16.83 -26.04
CA GLY A 78 -4.42 -15.96 -27.14
C GLY A 78 -5.92 -15.94 -27.47
N ASN A 79 -6.77 -16.59 -26.70
CA ASN A 79 -8.22 -16.69 -26.94
C ASN A 79 -8.96 -15.56 -26.20
N LEU A 80 -9.35 -14.51 -26.92
CA LEU A 80 -10.08 -13.35 -26.37
C LEU A 80 -11.40 -13.76 -25.71
N GLU A 81 -12.15 -14.70 -26.27
CA GLU A 81 -13.44 -15.12 -25.71
C GLU A 81 -13.25 -15.88 -24.38
N LEU A 82 -12.15 -16.61 -24.24
CA LEU A 82 -11.76 -17.23 -22.96
C LEU A 82 -11.37 -16.16 -21.94
N VAL A 83 -10.60 -15.15 -22.33
CA VAL A 83 -10.25 -14.02 -21.44
C VAL A 83 -11.50 -13.29 -20.97
N LYS A 84 -12.46 -13.03 -21.87
CA LYS A 84 -13.76 -12.43 -21.52
C LYS A 84 -14.54 -13.32 -20.53
N TYR A 85 -14.61 -14.61 -20.79
CA TYR A 85 -15.27 -15.56 -19.88
C TYR A 85 -14.66 -15.51 -18.47
N LEU A 86 -13.32 -15.57 -18.37
CA LEU A 86 -12.62 -15.52 -17.09
C LEU A 86 -12.83 -14.20 -16.34
N THR A 87 -12.89 -13.08 -17.04
CA THR A 87 -13.09 -11.75 -16.42
C THR A 87 -14.54 -11.42 -16.10
N GLU A 88 -15.50 -11.80 -16.96
CA GLU A 88 -16.90 -11.38 -16.86
C GLU A 88 -17.80 -12.38 -16.14
N ARG A 89 -17.55 -13.68 -16.33
CA ARG A 89 -18.36 -14.76 -15.75
C ARG A 89 -17.73 -15.35 -14.49
N VAL A 90 -16.41 -15.60 -14.52
CA VAL A 90 -15.66 -16.13 -13.36
C VAL A 90 -15.28 -15.02 -12.39
N GLY A 91 -15.14 -13.77 -12.86
CA GLY A 91 -14.85 -12.60 -12.03
C GLY A 91 -13.37 -12.48 -11.67
N MET A 92 -12.45 -12.98 -12.51
CA MET A 92 -11.02 -12.87 -12.26
C MET A 92 -10.55 -11.41 -12.27
N SER A 93 -9.71 -11.08 -11.29
CA SER A 93 -9.09 -9.75 -11.22
C SER A 93 -8.08 -9.56 -12.35
N ILE A 94 -8.17 -8.42 -13.05
CA ILE A 94 -7.24 -8.02 -14.12
C ILE A 94 -6.05 -7.22 -13.59
N THR A 95 -6.04 -6.84 -12.32
CA THR A 95 -5.01 -6.00 -11.68
C THR A 95 -4.04 -6.77 -10.80
N TYR A 96 -4.26 -8.05 -10.56
CA TYR A 96 -3.34 -8.86 -9.78
C TYR A 96 -2.11 -9.24 -10.59
N GLY A 97 -0.92 -8.90 -10.05
CA GLY A 97 0.36 -9.38 -10.56
C GLY A 97 0.74 -10.74 -9.99
N ASN A 98 1.52 -11.51 -10.76
CA ASN A 98 2.22 -12.68 -10.25
C ASN A 98 3.35 -12.27 -9.29
N LEU A 99 4.18 -13.21 -8.82
CA LEU A 99 5.28 -12.90 -7.88
C LEU A 99 6.38 -12.01 -8.49
N ASP A 100 6.47 -11.90 -9.82
CA ASP A 100 7.34 -10.95 -10.52
C ASP A 100 6.69 -9.57 -10.68
N GLY A 101 5.42 -9.41 -10.26
CA GLY A 101 4.62 -8.21 -10.46
C GLY A 101 3.99 -8.10 -11.85
N GLU A 102 4.12 -9.11 -12.72
CA GLU A 102 3.53 -9.14 -14.06
C GLU A 102 2.01 -9.36 -13.95
N THR A 103 1.22 -8.44 -14.48
CA THR A 103 -0.24 -8.57 -14.56
C THR A 103 -0.68 -9.26 -15.86
N PRO A 104 -1.95 -9.70 -15.98
CA PRO A 104 -2.48 -10.19 -17.25
C PRO A 104 -2.34 -9.19 -18.40
N LEU A 105 -2.45 -7.88 -18.14
CA LEU A 105 -2.24 -6.86 -19.16
C LEU A 105 -0.78 -6.79 -19.60
N ASP A 106 0.19 -6.80 -18.66
CA ASP A 106 1.62 -6.82 -19.00
C ASP A 106 1.98 -8.03 -19.87
N ARG A 107 1.39 -9.19 -19.53
CA ARG A 107 1.56 -10.41 -20.32
C ARG A 107 0.99 -10.28 -21.72
N ALA A 108 -0.19 -9.66 -21.89
CA ALA A 108 -0.77 -9.40 -23.21
C ALA A 108 0.10 -8.48 -24.06
N VAL A 109 0.68 -7.44 -23.46
CA VAL A 109 1.65 -6.53 -24.11
C VAL A 109 2.91 -7.28 -24.52
N LYS A 110 3.51 -8.04 -23.60
CA LYS A 110 4.72 -8.85 -23.83
C LYS A 110 4.55 -9.87 -24.96
N LEU A 111 3.38 -10.50 -25.01
CA LEU A 111 3.01 -11.46 -26.07
C LEU A 111 2.48 -10.80 -27.35
N ARG A 112 2.38 -9.47 -27.39
CA ARG A 112 1.89 -8.67 -28.52
C ARG A 112 0.46 -9.03 -28.97
N GLN A 113 -0.39 -9.38 -28.03
CA GLN A 113 -1.78 -9.79 -28.25
C GLN A 113 -2.71 -8.57 -28.22
N LYS A 114 -2.72 -7.78 -29.29
CA LYS A 114 -3.41 -6.48 -29.34
C LYS A 114 -4.90 -6.51 -29.00
N GLU A 115 -5.64 -7.53 -29.42
CA GLU A 115 -7.07 -7.63 -29.13
C GLU A 115 -7.34 -7.85 -27.64
N ILE A 116 -6.58 -8.73 -26.99
CA ILE A 116 -6.66 -8.99 -25.55
C ILE A 116 -6.18 -7.76 -24.79
N GLN A 117 -5.06 -7.14 -25.20
CA GLN A 117 -4.55 -5.91 -24.63
C GLN A 117 -5.64 -4.83 -24.64
N THR A 118 -6.23 -4.54 -25.80
CA THR A 118 -7.28 -3.53 -25.96
C THR A 118 -8.49 -3.85 -25.08
N TYR A 119 -8.92 -5.10 -25.00
CA TYR A 119 -10.00 -5.52 -24.14
C TYR A 119 -9.70 -5.28 -22.65
N LEU A 120 -8.50 -5.69 -22.17
CA LEU A 120 -8.09 -5.50 -20.79
C LEU A 120 -7.95 -4.02 -20.44
N GLU A 121 -7.37 -3.20 -21.34
CA GLU A 121 -7.28 -1.74 -21.18
C GLU A 121 -8.68 -1.09 -21.06
N GLN A 122 -9.63 -1.50 -21.91
CA GLN A 122 -11.02 -1.02 -21.83
C GLN A 122 -11.68 -1.40 -20.50
N ARG A 123 -11.47 -2.62 -20.04
CA ARG A 123 -12.00 -3.09 -18.74
C ARG A 123 -11.40 -2.31 -17.55
N LEU A 124 -10.16 -1.89 -17.65
CA LEU A 124 -9.50 -1.02 -16.66
C LEU A 124 -9.99 0.43 -16.74
N GLY A 125 -10.80 0.77 -17.75
CA GLY A 125 -11.24 2.15 -18.01
C GLY A 125 -10.19 3.01 -18.70
N CYS A 126 -9.20 2.37 -19.34
CA CYS A 126 -8.00 3.01 -19.89
C CYS A 126 -8.14 3.42 -21.34
N CYS A 127 -9.30 3.93 -21.77
CA CYS A 127 -9.48 4.29 -23.18
C CYS A 127 -8.47 5.30 -23.72
N HIS A 128 -7.63 5.94 -22.88
CA HIS A 128 -6.48 6.80 -23.26
C HIS A 128 -5.60 7.20 -22.04
N GLY A 129 -5.61 6.50 -20.90
CA GLY A 129 -4.87 6.86 -19.69
C GLY A 129 -3.54 6.09 -19.52
N LYS A 130 -2.53 6.77 -19.01
CA LYS A 130 -1.28 6.13 -18.57
C LYS A 130 -1.56 5.24 -17.36
N MET A 131 -0.86 4.10 -17.27
CA MET A 131 -0.93 3.16 -16.15
C MET A 131 0.32 3.28 -15.28
N TYR A 132 0.20 2.93 -14.01
CA TYR A 132 1.35 2.77 -13.13
C TYR A 132 1.30 1.44 -12.38
N HIS A 133 2.48 0.98 -12.00
CA HIS A 133 2.63 -0.21 -11.16
C HIS A 133 2.90 0.17 -9.70
N ASN A 134 2.21 -0.50 -8.79
CA ASN A 134 2.54 -0.45 -7.37
C ASN A 134 3.69 -1.42 -7.01
N PRO A 135 4.54 -1.09 -6.03
CA PRO A 135 4.55 0.16 -5.24
C PRO A 135 5.10 1.35 -6.04
N VAL A 136 4.56 2.56 -5.77
CA VAL A 136 5.05 3.82 -6.38
C VAL A 136 6.38 4.30 -5.78
N ARG A 137 6.71 3.87 -4.54
CA ARG A 137 8.04 4.04 -3.93
C ARG A 137 8.55 2.69 -3.47
N ARG A 138 9.54 2.17 -4.17
CA ARG A 138 10.13 0.84 -3.92
C ARG A 138 11.27 0.93 -2.93
N GLY A 139 11.47 -0.14 -2.14
CA GLY A 139 12.51 -0.22 -1.13
C GLY A 139 12.03 0.20 0.26
N MET A 140 12.89 0.88 1.05
CA MET A 140 12.59 1.25 2.43
C MET A 140 11.88 2.61 2.51
N TYR A 141 10.59 2.64 2.18
CA TYR A 141 9.71 3.82 2.27
C TYR A 141 8.41 3.49 3.02
N PRO A 142 8.49 3.11 4.31
CA PRO A 142 7.32 2.76 5.10
C PRO A 142 6.58 3.98 5.61
N ASP A 143 5.35 3.76 6.08
CA ASP A 143 4.53 4.71 6.82
C ASP A 143 4.39 6.06 6.08
N PRO A 144 3.89 6.06 4.83
CA PRO A 144 3.83 7.26 4.01
C PRO A 144 2.80 8.25 4.54
N SER A 145 3.18 9.51 4.64
CA SER A 145 2.25 10.61 4.84
C SER A 145 2.43 11.65 3.74
N VAL A 146 1.34 12.13 3.18
CA VAL A 146 1.32 13.02 2.01
C VAL A 146 0.50 14.28 2.29
N VAL A 147 0.95 15.41 1.72
CA VAL A 147 0.19 16.66 1.66
C VAL A 147 0.25 17.24 0.26
N ARG A 148 -0.88 17.84 -0.19
CA ARG A 148 -0.94 18.60 -1.44
C ARG A 148 -0.86 20.10 -1.18
N VAL A 149 -0.03 20.79 -1.96
CA VAL A 149 0.08 22.26 -1.95
C VAL A 149 -0.01 22.76 -3.40
N GLY A 150 -1.13 23.32 -3.77
CA GLY A 150 -1.40 23.66 -5.18
C GLY A 150 -1.49 22.40 -6.05
N GLU A 151 -0.60 22.31 -7.03
CA GLU A 151 -0.48 21.15 -7.93
C GLU A 151 0.61 20.16 -7.51
N ASP A 152 1.34 20.46 -6.44
CA ASP A 152 2.48 19.68 -5.97
C ASP A 152 2.07 18.81 -4.77
N TYR A 153 2.68 17.63 -4.70
CA TYR A 153 2.50 16.67 -3.60
C TYR A 153 3.84 16.46 -2.89
N TYR A 154 3.79 16.42 -1.56
CA TYR A 154 4.96 16.19 -0.74
C TYR A 154 4.70 15.04 0.20
N MET A 155 5.64 14.09 0.28
CA MET A 155 5.52 12.87 1.07
C MET A 155 6.72 12.68 1.98
N VAL A 156 6.47 12.15 3.17
CA VAL A 156 7.48 11.74 4.14
C VAL A 156 7.33 10.27 4.48
N ASN A 157 8.44 9.62 4.86
CA ASN A 157 8.48 8.21 5.24
C ASN A 157 9.36 8.00 6.48
N SER A 158 9.14 6.92 7.23
CA SER A 158 9.97 6.51 8.37
C SER A 158 11.40 6.19 7.96
N THR A 159 12.37 6.53 8.83
CA THR A 159 13.77 6.16 8.65
C THR A 159 14.34 5.37 9.80
N PHE A 160 13.61 5.21 10.90
CA PHE A 160 14.15 4.54 12.11
C PHE A 160 15.47 5.14 12.52
N MET A 161 16.54 4.35 12.56
CA MET A 161 17.89 4.77 12.94
C MET A 161 18.77 5.22 11.77
N PHE A 162 18.20 5.34 10.56
CA PHE A 162 18.98 5.80 9.40
C PHE A 162 19.05 7.32 9.33
N PHE A 163 20.21 7.83 8.91
CA PHE A 163 20.50 9.26 8.74
C PHE A 163 20.88 9.54 7.26
N PRO A 164 20.43 10.66 6.66
CA PRO A 164 19.57 11.72 7.23
C PRO A 164 18.14 11.22 7.53
N CYS A 165 17.46 11.89 8.51
CA CYS A 165 16.20 11.37 9.00
C CYS A 165 15.01 11.98 8.25
N ILE A 166 14.04 11.14 7.94
CA ILE A 166 12.73 11.48 7.37
C ILE A 166 12.90 12.18 6.01
N PRO A 167 12.99 11.41 4.91
CA PRO A 167 13.05 11.97 3.57
C PRO A 167 11.78 12.76 3.26
N VAL A 168 11.95 13.87 2.57
CA VAL A 168 10.87 14.64 1.95
C VAL A 168 10.94 14.42 0.46
N SER A 169 9.88 13.85 -0.10
CA SER A 169 9.77 13.55 -1.51
C SER A 169 8.72 14.43 -2.17
N HIS A 170 8.94 14.80 -3.42
CA HIS A 170 8.07 15.62 -4.24
C HIS A 170 7.53 14.83 -5.42
N SER A 171 6.28 15.11 -5.81
CA SER A 171 5.63 14.57 -7.01
C SER A 171 4.62 15.59 -7.55
N ARG A 172 4.29 15.48 -8.84
CA ARG A 172 3.19 16.21 -9.48
C ARG A 172 2.03 15.30 -9.89
N ASP A 173 2.21 13.99 -9.77
CA ASP A 173 1.23 13.00 -10.24
C ASP A 173 0.95 11.88 -9.24
N LEU A 174 1.52 11.93 -8.04
CA LEU A 174 1.43 10.89 -6.98
C LEU A 174 2.13 9.56 -7.34
N VAL A 175 2.63 9.41 -8.55
CA VAL A 175 3.26 8.18 -9.07
C VAL A 175 4.78 8.30 -9.11
N HIS A 176 5.27 9.41 -9.67
CA HIS A 176 6.69 9.67 -9.80
C HIS A 176 7.17 10.57 -8.66
N TRP A 177 8.06 10.04 -7.84
CA TRP A 177 8.55 10.69 -6.63
C TRP A 177 10.05 10.93 -6.68
N GLU A 178 10.47 12.14 -6.35
CA GLU A 178 11.87 12.55 -6.19
C GLU A 178 12.11 12.97 -4.74
N THR A 179 13.21 12.50 -4.12
CA THR A 179 13.61 12.97 -2.79
C THR A 179 14.27 14.34 -2.95
N ILE A 180 13.69 15.36 -2.32
CA ILE A 180 14.13 16.76 -2.43
C ILE A 180 14.87 17.25 -1.18
N GLY A 181 14.78 16.54 -0.07
CA GLY A 181 15.40 16.92 1.20
C GLY A 181 15.07 15.95 2.33
N TYR A 182 15.43 16.33 3.54
CA TYR A 182 15.19 15.57 4.77
C TYR A 182 14.79 16.51 5.91
N ALA A 183 13.96 16.01 6.83
CA ALA A 183 13.53 16.79 8.00
C ALA A 183 14.68 17.06 8.98
N ILE A 184 15.63 16.12 9.13
CA ILE A 184 16.79 16.26 10.00
C ILE A 184 18.05 15.92 9.21
N THR A 185 18.88 16.94 8.97
CA THR A 185 20.15 16.84 8.23
C THR A 185 21.39 17.07 9.07
N ARG A 186 21.21 17.35 10.37
CA ARG A 186 22.30 17.56 11.32
C ARG A 186 22.36 16.38 12.28
N ALA A 187 23.51 15.72 12.35
CA ALA A 187 23.70 14.54 13.19
C ALA A 187 23.53 14.83 14.70
N ASP A 188 23.93 16.04 15.13
CA ASP A 188 23.77 16.50 16.52
C ASP A 188 22.28 16.72 16.91
N TRP A 189 21.39 16.90 15.95
CA TRP A 189 19.93 16.98 16.17
C TRP A 189 19.26 15.62 16.08
N ALA A 190 19.86 14.67 15.37
CA ALA A 190 19.23 13.36 15.11
C ALA A 190 19.15 12.48 16.36
N GLY A 191 20.12 12.56 17.26
CA GLY A 191 20.13 11.82 18.53
C GLY A 191 20.14 10.30 18.37
N LEU A 192 20.74 9.76 17.27
CA LEU A 192 20.68 8.34 16.93
C LEU A 192 21.79 7.50 17.57
N ASP A 193 22.80 8.15 18.17
CA ASP A 193 23.95 7.45 18.76
C ASP A 193 23.54 6.54 19.91
N GLY A 194 23.96 5.28 19.84
CA GLY A 194 23.72 4.31 20.89
C GLY A 194 22.30 3.72 20.93
N LEU A 195 21.44 4.07 19.96
CA LEU A 195 20.12 3.45 19.88
C LEU A 195 20.22 1.99 19.45
N GLU A 196 19.36 1.15 20.02
CA GLU A 196 19.14 -0.22 19.57
C GLU A 196 18.51 -0.28 18.17
N GLY A 197 18.65 -1.42 17.48
CA GLY A 197 18.02 -1.65 16.19
C GLY A 197 16.51 -1.36 16.21
N GLY A 198 16.02 -0.70 15.16
CA GLY A 198 14.60 -0.34 15.02
C GLY A 198 14.11 0.83 15.88
N ARG A 199 14.99 1.50 16.60
CA ARG A 199 14.67 2.74 17.30
C ARG A 199 14.78 3.95 16.36
N GLY A 200 14.70 5.16 16.86
CA GLY A 200 14.79 6.40 16.08
C GLY A 200 13.44 6.90 15.59
N TYR A 201 13.34 7.33 14.32
CA TYR A 201 12.19 8.06 13.80
C TYR A 201 11.18 7.18 13.09
N TRP A 202 9.98 7.05 13.68
CA TRP A 202 8.86 6.23 13.21
C TRP A 202 7.72 7.10 12.71
N ALA A 203 7.03 6.57 11.68
CA ALA A 203 5.74 7.05 11.16
C ALA A 203 5.60 8.59 11.18
N PRO A 204 6.30 9.29 10.29
CA PRO A 204 6.18 10.74 10.20
C PRO A 204 4.84 11.14 9.59
N ASP A 205 4.38 12.34 9.96
CA ASP A 205 3.30 13.03 9.27
C ASP A 205 3.80 14.37 8.71
N ILE A 206 3.33 14.73 7.51
CA ILE A 206 3.54 16.03 6.90
C ILE A 206 2.22 16.77 6.76
N SER A 207 2.21 18.03 7.18
CA SER A 207 1.09 18.95 7.01
C SER A 207 1.58 20.32 6.53
N TYR A 208 0.69 21.07 5.88
CA TYR A 208 0.97 22.42 5.40
C TYR A 208 -0.08 23.38 5.90
N ASP A 209 0.36 24.48 6.49
CA ASP A 209 -0.52 25.53 7.00
C ASP A 209 0.18 26.88 6.93
N GLU A 210 -0.53 27.90 6.43
CA GLU A 210 -0.08 29.31 6.34
C GLU A 210 1.34 29.49 5.78
N GLY A 211 1.65 28.80 4.66
CA GLY A 211 2.94 28.96 4.00
C GLY A 211 4.08 28.15 4.62
N ARG A 212 3.78 27.23 5.56
CA ARG A 212 4.79 26.46 6.28
C ARG A 212 4.47 24.98 6.29
N PHE A 213 5.48 24.18 6.01
CA PHE A 213 5.46 22.73 6.19
C PHE A 213 5.79 22.36 7.64
N TYR A 214 5.04 21.46 8.20
CA TYR A 214 5.28 20.86 9.52
C TYR A 214 5.48 19.37 9.33
N ILE A 215 6.53 18.83 9.94
CA ILE A 215 6.78 17.39 9.99
C ILE A 215 6.81 16.97 11.46
N THR A 216 6.06 15.95 11.77
CA THR A 216 6.09 15.28 13.08
C THR A 216 6.41 13.80 12.90
N ALA A 217 6.99 13.19 13.93
CA ALA A 217 7.31 11.75 13.94
C ALA A 217 7.45 11.27 15.37
N THR A 218 7.23 10.01 15.62
CA THR A 218 7.61 9.40 16.89
C THR A 218 9.12 9.24 16.95
N TYR A 219 9.76 9.84 17.94
CA TYR A 219 11.15 9.55 18.29
C TYR A 219 11.18 8.46 19.36
N ARG A 220 11.50 7.25 18.93
CA ARG A 220 11.52 6.06 19.75
C ARG A 220 12.90 5.85 20.35
N LEU A 221 12.97 5.88 21.68
CA LEU A 221 14.17 5.64 22.47
C LEU A 221 14.05 4.29 23.18
N GLY A 222 15.19 3.61 23.39
CA GLY A 222 15.33 2.56 24.37
C GLY A 222 16.14 3.12 25.53
N ASP A 223 15.68 2.96 26.76
CA ASP A 223 16.37 3.42 27.94
C ASP A 223 16.27 2.37 29.05
N GLU A 224 17.36 1.65 29.33
CA GLU A 224 17.51 0.66 30.39
C GLU A 224 16.31 -0.28 30.57
N GLY A 225 15.81 -0.84 29.46
CA GLY A 225 14.64 -1.73 29.44
C GLY A 225 13.29 -1.04 29.52
N LYS A 226 13.24 0.29 29.57
CA LYS A 226 12.02 1.08 29.46
C LYS A 226 11.90 1.66 28.06
N VAL A 227 10.69 1.59 27.51
CA VAL A 227 10.36 2.26 26.26
C VAL A 227 10.07 3.71 26.54
N LYS A 228 10.79 4.62 25.88
CA LYS A 228 10.48 6.06 25.86
C LYS A 228 10.13 6.48 24.43
N ARG A 229 9.03 7.20 24.30
CA ARG A 229 8.56 7.76 23.01
C ARG A 229 8.30 9.24 23.22
N LEU A 230 8.78 10.04 22.30
CA LEU A 230 8.56 11.49 22.25
C LEU A 230 7.98 11.82 20.87
N GLN A 231 7.22 12.88 20.79
CA GLN A 231 6.69 13.33 19.51
C GLN A 231 7.54 14.48 19.00
N MET A 232 8.34 14.19 17.98
CA MET A 232 9.18 15.19 17.31
C MET A 232 8.30 16.10 16.46
N VAL A 233 8.58 17.40 16.47
CA VAL A 233 7.98 18.39 15.57
C VAL A 233 9.07 19.32 15.04
N THR A 234 9.10 19.49 13.72
CA THR A 234 9.93 20.48 13.03
C THR A 234 9.14 21.19 11.94
N SER A 235 9.64 22.28 11.40
CA SER A 235 8.95 23.02 10.35
C SER A 235 9.91 23.78 9.42
N SER A 236 9.46 24.07 8.20
CA SER A 236 10.17 24.87 7.21
C SER A 236 9.17 25.66 6.34
N GLU A 237 9.59 26.77 5.78
CA GLU A 237 8.83 27.50 4.74
C GLU A 237 8.98 26.85 3.36
N ARG A 238 10.00 26.02 3.19
CA ARG A 238 10.32 25.34 1.93
C ARG A 238 10.21 23.83 2.15
N PRO A 239 9.62 23.07 1.22
CA PRO A 239 9.45 21.64 1.38
C PRO A 239 10.78 20.87 1.48
N GLU A 240 11.80 21.30 0.73
CA GLU A 240 13.14 20.72 0.78
C GLU A 240 13.95 21.12 2.03
N GLY A 241 13.46 22.08 2.81
CA GLY A 241 14.14 22.62 3.98
C GLY A 241 14.96 23.89 3.69
N PRO A 242 15.89 24.28 4.57
CA PRO A 242 16.23 23.59 5.82
C PRO A 242 15.08 23.65 6.84
N TYR A 243 14.87 22.54 7.53
CA TYR A 243 13.94 22.47 8.65
C TYR A 243 14.57 23.03 9.91
N CYS A 244 13.75 23.60 10.80
CA CYS A 244 14.18 24.11 12.08
C CYS A 244 14.66 22.97 13.00
N GLU A 245 15.46 23.32 14.03
CA GLU A 245 15.78 22.39 15.09
C GLU A 245 14.51 21.74 15.68
N PRO A 246 14.43 20.40 15.73
CA PRO A 246 13.24 19.71 16.20
C PRO A 246 12.99 19.96 17.68
N VAL A 247 11.72 20.04 18.05
CA VAL A 247 11.27 19.97 19.44
C VAL A 247 10.62 18.63 19.71
N PHE A 248 10.69 18.18 20.96
CA PHE A 248 10.15 16.90 21.38
C PHE A 248 9.07 17.11 22.43
N LEU A 249 7.84 16.74 22.11
CA LEU A 249 6.71 16.79 23.01
C LEU A 249 6.66 15.50 23.84
N GLU A 250 6.47 15.66 25.16
CA GLU A 250 6.41 14.54 26.12
C GLU A 250 4.99 13.98 26.23
N GLU A 251 4.54 13.28 25.19
CA GLU A 251 3.31 12.50 25.21
C GLU A 251 3.61 11.09 24.68
N ASP A 252 3.30 10.07 25.47
CA ASP A 252 3.57 8.68 25.10
C ASP A 252 2.58 8.18 24.05
N GLY A 253 3.09 7.60 22.99
CA GLY A 253 2.35 7.06 21.86
C GLY A 253 3.21 6.98 20.61
N ILE A 254 2.63 6.50 19.54
CA ILE A 254 3.27 6.45 18.21
C ILE A 254 2.35 7.09 17.17
N ASP A 255 2.91 7.34 15.98
CA ASP A 255 2.23 7.79 14.77
C ASP A 255 1.51 9.13 14.96
N PRO A 256 2.26 10.18 15.31
CA PRO A 256 1.68 11.50 15.45
C PRO A 256 1.23 12.05 14.09
N SER A 257 0.03 12.61 14.04
CA SER A 257 -0.41 13.42 12.90
C SER A 257 -0.95 14.77 13.38
N ILE A 258 -0.80 15.81 12.54
CA ILE A 258 -1.27 17.15 12.84
C ILE A 258 -2.54 17.44 12.02
N PHE A 259 -3.57 17.91 12.70
CA PHE A 259 -4.81 18.38 12.11
C PHE A 259 -5.09 19.82 12.53
N THR A 260 -5.32 20.72 11.58
CA THR A 260 -5.79 22.08 11.81
C THR A 260 -7.29 22.13 11.56
N ASP A 261 -8.07 22.48 12.57
CA ASP A 261 -9.53 22.55 12.51
C ASP A 261 -10.01 23.83 11.82
N LEU A 262 -11.29 23.89 11.51
CA LEU A 262 -11.93 25.02 10.82
C LEU A 262 -11.82 26.36 11.58
N ASP A 263 -11.66 26.32 12.88
CA ASP A 263 -11.46 27.50 13.73
C ASP A 263 -9.98 27.89 13.89
N GLY A 264 -9.07 27.21 13.18
CA GLY A 264 -7.63 27.46 13.20
C GLY A 264 -6.89 26.85 14.40
N ARG A 265 -7.60 26.16 15.31
CA ARG A 265 -6.93 25.40 16.36
C ARG A 265 -6.23 24.18 15.78
N ARG A 266 -5.08 23.89 16.35
CA ARG A 266 -4.23 22.80 15.88
C ARG A 266 -4.20 21.67 16.90
N TYR A 267 -4.33 20.46 16.40
CA TYR A 267 -4.37 19.23 17.20
C TYR A 267 -3.31 18.26 16.74
N MET A 268 -2.81 17.45 17.69
CA MET A 268 -2.03 16.25 17.40
C MET A 268 -2.86 15.02 17.74
N LEU A 269 -2.80 14.02 16.87
CA LEU A 269 -3.37 12.71 17.11
C LEU A 269 -2.24 11.71 17.39
N LEU A 270 -2.53 10.69 18.19
CA LEU A 270 -1.62 9.57 18.51
C LEU A 270 -2.41 8.26 18.62
N ASN A 271 -1.67 7.15 18.58
CA ASN A 271 -2.18 5.79 18.73
C ASN A 271 -2.75 5.48 20.14
N ARG A 272 -3.07 4.20 20.34
CA ARG A 272 -3.91 3.55 21.36
C ARG A 272 -5.37 3.93 21.19
N GLY A 273 -5.94 3.55 20.04
CA GLY A 273 -7.06 4.24 19.45
C GLY A 273 -6.59 5.56 18.84
N ALA A 274 -7.50 6.40 18.39
CA ALA A 274 -7.16 7.77 18.01
C ALA A 274 -7.32 8.69 19.21
N ARG A 275 -6.23 9.07 19.86
CA ARG A 275 -6.21 10.07 20.91
C ARG A 275 -5.86 11.42 20.30
N ILE A 276 -6.55 12.47 20.72
CA ILE A 276 -6.36 13.83 20.21
C ILE A 276 -6.12 14.79 21.37
N PHE A 277 -5.22 15.76 21.17
CA PHE A 277 -4.97 16.87 22.09
C PHE A 277 -4.58 18.13 21.34
N GLU A 278 -4.91 19.28 21.91
CA GLU A 278 -4.57 20.58 21.33
C GLU A 278 -3.09 20.87 21.53
N ILE A 279 -2.44 21.42 20.49
CA ILE A 279 -1.06 21.89 20.49
C ILE A 279 -1.01 23.36 20.12
N SER A 280 0.10 24.05 20.48
CA SER A 280 0.31 25.41 20.03
C SER A 280 0.39 25.47 18.50
N ARG A 281 0.09 26.64 17.92
CA ARG A 281 0.06 26.81 16.46
C ARG A 281 1.38 26.44 15.78
N GLU A 282 2.51 26.68 16.46
CA GLU A 282 3.84 26.30 15.97
C GLU A 282 4.17 24.82 16.21
N GLY A 283 3.26 24.05 16.82
CA GLY A 283 3.46 22.65 17.17
C GLY A 283 4.44 22.40 18.31
N ARG A 284 4.84 23.44 19.07
CA ARG A 284 5.95 23.36 20.03
C ARG A 284 5.52 23.08 21.49
N ARG A 285 4.22 23.10 21.80
CA ARG A 285 3.70 22.88 23.16
C ARG A 285 2.37 22.15 23.14
N ILE A 286 2.15 21.29 24.11
CA ILE A 286 0.86 20.65 24.40
C ILE A 286 0.00 21.64 25.20
N LEU A 287 -1.25 21.84 24.78
CA LEU A 287 -2.18 22.78 25.39
C LEU A 287 -3.34 22.09 26.12
N SER A 288 -3.64 20.84 25.80
CA SER A 288 -4.70 20.08 26.46
C SER A 288 -4.27 18.65 26.78
N LYS A 289 -5.04 17.99 27.64
CA LYS A 289 -4.87 16.55 27.90
C LYS A 289 -5.41 15.73 26.71
N PRO A 290 -4.81 14.57 26.40
CA PRO A 290 -5.33 13.67 25.39
C PRO A 290 -6.74 13.21 25.69
N ARG A 291 -7.57 13.16 24.64
CA ARG A 291 -8.92 12.59 24.64
C ARG A 291 -9.02 11.52 23.58
N LEU A 292 -9.63 10.39 23.89
CA LEU A 292 -9.90 9.34 22.91
C LEU A 292 -11.09 9.75 22.03
N LEU A 293 -10.93 9.65 20.70
CA LEU A 293 -12.00 9.80 19.72
C LEU A 293 -12.64 8.46 19.36
N TRP A 294 -11.82 7.46 19.04
CA TRP A 294 -12.27 6.15 18.60
C TRP A 294 -11.21 5.08 18.86
N TYR A 295 -11.62 3.88 19.27
CA TYR A 295 -10.71 2.76 19.51
C TYR A 295 -10.27 2.02 18.26
N GLY A 296 -10.92 2.27 17.12
CA GLY A 296 -10.80 1.48 15.91
C GLY A 296 -11.92 0.45 15.76
N ASP A 297 -11.96 -0.19 14.61
CA ASP A 297 -12.95 -1.21 14.25
C ASP A 297 -12.60 -2.57 14.88
N MET A 298 -11.35 -3.04 14.67
CA MET A 298 -10.82 -4.27 15.28
C MET A 298 -10.46 -4.12 16.76
N LYS A 299 -10.18 -2.90 17.21
CA LYS A 299 -9.66 -2.62 18.56
C LYS A 299 -8.35 -3.34 18.87
N LYS A 300 -7.55 -3.62 17.87
CA LYS A 300 -6.25 -4.31 17.98
C LYS A 300 -5.18 -3.55 17.21
N ALA A 301 -4.10 -3.17 17.92
CA ALA A 301 -2.98 -2.40 17.36
C ALA A 301 -3.47 -1.22 16.50
N SER A 302 -4.37 -0.41 17.08
CA SER A 302 -4.93 0.76 16.42
C SER A 302 -3.92 1.90 16.47
N GLU A 303 -3.43 2.31 15.31
CA GLU A 303 -2.32 3.25 15.10
C GLU A 303 -2.54 4.09 13.83
N GLY A 304 -1.60 4.96 13.45
CA GLY A 304 -1.66 5.75 12.22
C GLY A 304 -2.92 6.62 12.07
N PRO A 305 -3.37 7.37 13.11
CA PRO A 305 -4.59 8.14 13.01
C PRO A 305 -4.40 9.38 12.12
N HIS A 306 -5.27 9.55 11.12
CA HIS A 306 -5.35 10.76 10.30
C HIS A 306 -6.77 11.30 10.24
N LEU A 307 -6.93 12.62 10.43
CA LEU A 307 -8.21 13.30 10.27
C LEU A 307 -8.31 14.01 8.92
N LEU A 308 -9.50 13.94 8.33
CA LEU A 308 -9.90 14.68 7.15
C LEU A 308 -11.27 15.30 7.39
N TYR A 309 -11.43 16.60 7.15
CA TYR A 309 -12.76 17.23 7.13
C TYR A 309 -13.27 17.30 5.68
N LYS A 310 -14.45 16.72 5.43
CA LYS A 310 -15.08 16.70 4.11
C LYS A 310 -16.60 16.66 4.23
N ASP A 311 -17.30 17.50 3.47
CA ASP A 311 -18.77 17.49 3.35
C ASP A 311 -19.51 17.50 4.70
N GLY A 312 -19.00 18.28 5.67
CA GLY A 312 -19.61 18.41 7.00
C GLY A 312 -19.30 17.28 7.98
N TYR A 313 -18.37 16.39 7.65
CA TYR A 313 -17.92 15.31 8.53
C TYR A 313 -16.40 15.34 8.75
N TYR A 314 -16.00 14.99 9.95
CA TYR A 314 -14.63 14.60 10.29
C TYR A 314 -14.49 13.11 10.06
N TYR A 315 -13.67 12.72 9.10
CA TYR A 315 -13.31 11.32 8.81
C TYR A 315 -12.00 10.99 9.51
N LEU A 316 -12.01 9.96 10.31
CA LEU A 316 -10.85 9.47 11.04
C LEU A 316 -10.40 8.14 10.45
N PHE A 317 -9.28 8.16 9.76
CA PHE A 317 -8.62 6.98 9.19
C PHE A 317 -7.64 6.41 10.21
N MET A 318 -7.58 5.09 10.31
CA MET A 318 -6.68 4.41 11.25
C MET A 318 -6.10 3.14 10.63
N ALA A 319 -4.83 2.87 10.93
CA ALA A 319 -4.23 1.57 10.72
C ALA A 319 -4.61 0.63 11.88
N GLU A 320 -4.85 -0.64 11.59
CA GLU A 320 -5.18 -1.66 12.57
C GLU A 320 -4.56 -3.01 12.22
N GLY A 321 -4.49 -3.91 13.21
CA GLY A 321 -4.04 -5.28 13.02
C GLY A 321 -2.54 -5.49 13.14
N GLY A 322 -1.76 -4.42 13.41
CA GLY A 322 -0.30 -4.44 13.38
C GLY A 322 0.26 -4.56 11.96
N THR A 323 1.58 -4.49 11.81
CA THR A 323 2.27 -4.39 10.51
C THR A 323 2.37 -5.71 9.73
N GLY A 324 1.79 -6.80 10.23
CA GLY A 324 1.79 -8.13 9.60
C GLY A 324 0.65 -8.34 8.60
N MET A 325 0.32 -9.61 8.30
CA MET A 325 -0.70 -10.01 7.31
C MET A 325 -2.12 -9.51 7.62
N HIS A 326 -2.39 -9.08 8.85
CA HIS A 326 -3.69 -8.53 9.24
C HIS A 326 -3.76 -7.01 9.13
N HIS A 327 -2.69 -6.34 8.72
CA HIS A 327 -2.63 -4.90 8.56
C HIS A 327 -3.71 -4.40 7.61
N ARG A 328 -4.36 -3.28 7.97
CA ARG A 328 -5.51 -2.75 7.25
C ARG A 328 -5.71 -1.27 7.53
N VAL A 329 -6.60 -0.64 6.79
CA VAL A 329 -7.11 0.71 7.08
C VAL A 329 -8.60 0.61 7.37
N SER A 330 -8.99 1.17 8.52
CA SER A 330 -10.38 1.36 8.92
C SER A 330 -10.69 2.85 9.03
N VAL A 331 -11.97 3.23 8.87
CA VAL A 331 -12.41 4.62 8.96
C VAL A 331 -13.69 4.74 9.79
N ALA A 332 -13.79 5.86 10.51
CA ALA A 332 -15.02 6.28 11.15
C ALA A 332 -15.25 7.77 10.89
N ARG A 333 -16.47 8.28 11.06
CA ARG A 333 -16.79 9.70 10.86
C ARG A 333 -17.65 10.27 11.97
N SER A 334 -17.56 11.58 12.17
CA SER A 334 -18.41 12.35 13.09
C SER A 334 -18.73 13.72 12.49
N LYS A 335 -19.86 14.31 12.87
CA LYS A 335 -20.19 15.70 12.51
C LYS A 335 -19.44 16.73 13.37
N GLU A 336 -18.92 16.31 14.52
CA GLU A 336 -18.19 17.15 15.45
C GLU A 336 -16.81 16.52 15.70
N LEU A 337 -15.76 17.35 15.75
CA LEU A 337 -14.38 16.88 15.98
C LEU A 337 -14.29 16.02 17.25
N MET A 338 -14.92 16.46 18.33
CA MET A 338 -14.93 15.78 19.62
C MET A 338 -16.22 14.96 19.86
N GLY A 339 -16.97 14.67 18.78
CA GLY A 339 -18.22 13.93 18.83
C GLY A 339 -18.04 12.41 18.89
N VAL A 340 -19.14 11.69 18.65
CA VAL A 340 -19.15 10.23 18.55
C VAL A 340 -18.81 9.85 17.09
N TYR A 341 -17.80 9.04 16.91
CA TYR A 341 -17.39 8.54 15.60
C TYR A 341 -18.15 7.26 15.24
N GLU A 342 -18.92 7.33 14.16
CA GLU A 342 -19.64 6.21 13.55
C GLU A 342 -18.65 5.41 12.68
N PRO A 343 -18.47 4.09 12.91
CA PRO A 343 -17.59 3.28 12.06
C PRO A 343 -18.18 3.10 10.66
N CYS A 344 -17.32 3.06 9.65
CA CYS A 344 -17.72 2.77 8.28
C CYS A 344 -18.27 1.34 8.15
N PRO A 345 -19.44 1.14 7.50
CA PRO A 345 -20.01 -0.19 7.32
C PRO A 345 -19.20 -1.08 6.37
N TYR A 346 -18.26 -0.48 5.62
CA TYR A 346 -17.39 -1.19 4.66
C TYR A 346 -16.01 -1.50 5.24
N ASN A 347 -15.78 -1.26 6.54
CA ASN A 347 -14.48 -1.56 7.16
C ASN A 347 -14.10 -3.05 7.08
N PRO A 348 -12.81 -3.35 6.85
CA PRO A 348 -11.74 -2.44 6.54
C PRO A 348 -11.83 -1.93 5.09
N ILE A 349 -11.62 -0.61 4.89
CA ILE A 349 -11.69 0.01 3.56
C ILE A 349 -10.49 -0.34 2.66
N LEU A 350 -9.39 -0.82 3.26
CA LEU A 350 -8.22 -1.36 2.60
C LEU A 350 -7.68 -2.54 3.40
N ARG A 351 -7.48 -3.66 2.75
CA ARG A 351 -6.80 -4.85 3.27
C ARG A 351 -6.40 -5.76 2.12
N GLN A 352 -5.28 -6.51 2.24
CA GLN A 352 -5.03 -7.65 1.38
C GLN A 352 -5.86 -8.85 1.85
N TRP A 353 -6.72 -9.36 0.96
CA TRP A 353 -7.61 -10.50 1.23
C TRP A 353 -7.03 -11.82 0.77
N ASP A 354 -6.09 -11.78 -0.17
CA ASP A 354 -5.43 -12.92 -0.78
C ASP A 354 -4.03 -13.07 -0.18
N ASP A 355 -3.83 -14.08 0.66
CA ASP A 355 -2.57 -14.36 1.33
C ASP A 355 -1.46 -14.87 0.38
N GLN A 356 -1.80 -15.11 -0.89
CA GLN A 356 -0.85 -15.48 -1.95
C GLN A 356 -0.48 -14.29 -2.86
N ALA A 357 -1.09 -13.13 -2.68
CA ALA A 357 -0.78 -11.96 -3.48
C ALA A 357 0.66 -11.47 -3.25
N LEU A 358 1.26 -10.86 -4.29
CA LEU A 358 2.59 -10.27 -4.19
C LEU A 358 2.67 -9.20 -3.10
N MET A 359 1.68 -8.29 -3.05
CA MET A 359 1.63 -7.21 -2.06
C MET A 359 0.82 -7.62 -0.84
N GLN A 360 1.47 -7.63 0.31
CA GLN A 360 0.93 -8.02 1.60
C GLN A 360 1.04 -6.87 2.61
N CYS A 361 0.53 -7.07 3.82
CA CYS A 361 0.70 -6.17 4.96
C CYS A 361 0.25 -4.73 4.68
N ALA A 362 -0.79 -4.55 3.86
CA ALA A 362 -1.24 -3.23 3.41
C ALA A 362 -2.01 -2.49 4.50
N GLY A 363 -1.53 -1.30 4.87
CA GLY A 363 -2.16 -0.46 5.89
C GLY A 363 -1.44 0.88 6.05
N HIS A 364 -1.68 1.55 7.17
CA HIS A 364 -1.12 2.87 7.52
C HIS A 364 -1.28 3.85 6.36
N GLY A 365 -2.54 4.06 5.94
CA GLY A 365 -2.88 4.86 4.78
C GLY A 365 -3.30 6.28 5.12
N LYS A 366 -2.87 7.24 4.29
CA LYS A 366 -3.31 8.64 4.34
C LYS A 366 -4.01 9.03 3.05
N PRO A 367 -5.24 9.58 3.10
CA PRO A 367 -5.94 10.05 1.91
C PRO A 367 -5.35 11.37 1.40
N VAL A 368 -5.40 11.56 0.09
CA VAL A 368 -5.03 12.81 -0.58
C VAL A 368 -5.97 13.08 -1.76
N MET A 369 -6.33 14.34 -1.96
CA MET A 369 -7.14 14.78 -3.08
C MET A 369 -6.23 15.39 -4.16
N THR A 370 -6.42 14.99 -5.41
CA THR A 370 -5.73 15.58 -6.56
C THR A 370 -6.21 17.01 -6.83
N ALA A 371 -5.49 17.73 -7.67
CA ALA A 371 -5.90 19.07 -8.12
C ALA A 371 -7.23 19.03 -8.90
N GLN A 372 -7.55 17.90 -9.53
CA GLN A 372 -8.77 17.65 -10.29
C GLN A 372 -9.96 17.22 -9.41
N GLY A 373 -9.70 16.93 -8.11
CA GLY A 373 -10.74 16.52 -7.16
C GLY A 373 -10.86 15.01 -6.95
N ASP A 374 -10.05 14.21 -7.63
CA ASP A 374 -10.00 12.77 -7.41
C ASP A 374 -9.29 12.44 -6.10
N TRP A 375 -9.66 11.33 -5.49
CA TRP A 375 -9.09 10.91 -4.21
C TRP A 375 -8.26 9.66 -4.34
N TYR A 376 -7.11 9.68 -3.69
CA TYR A 376 -6.19 8.55 -3.60
C TYR A 376 -5.77 8.30 -2.16
N MET A 377 -5.27 7.11 -1.89
CA MET A 377 -4.64 6.73 -0.62
C MET A 377 -3.21 6.30 -0.89
N VAL A 378 -2.24 6.98 -0.26
CA VAL A 378 -0.90 6.42 -0.08
C VAL A 378 -0.94 5.51 1.14
N TYR A 379 -0.28 4.35 1.07
CA TYR A 379 -0.25 3.39 2.17
C TYR A 379 1.00 2.53 2.10
N LEU A 380 1.40 1.93 3.21
CA LEU A 380 2.52 0.98 3.17
C LEU A 380 2.05 -0.40 2.71
N CYS A 381 2.95 -1.11 2.03
CA CYS A 381 2.80 -2.53 1.73
C CYS A 381 4.17 -3.22 1.77
N THR A 382 4.15 -4.55 1.73
CA THR A 382 5.35 -5.38 1.64
C THR A 382 5.19 -6.32 0.47
N ARG A 383 6.11 -6.27 -0.51
CA ARG A 383 6.15 -7.29 -1.56
C ARG A 383 6.85 -8.55 -1.05
N MET A 384 6.25 -9.70 -1.34
CA MET A 384 6.77 -11.03 -1.00
C MET A 384 7.00 -11.85 -2.28
N PRO A 385 8.12 -11.62 -3.01
CA PRO A 385 8.38 -12.26 -4.31
C PRO A 385 8.49 -13.77 -4.26
N ASP A 386 8.91 -14.32 -3.12
CA ASP A 386 8.96 -15.76 -2.86
C ASP A 386 7.66 -16.30 -2.23
N GLY A 387 6.63 -15.44 -2.13
CA GLY A 387 5.36 -15.74 -1.48
C GLY A 387 5.44 -15.85 0.05
N MET A 388 6.59 -15.58 0.67
CA MET A 388 6.81 -15.83 2.09
C MET A 388 7.54 -14.69 2.81
N HIS A 389 8.54 -14.06 2.18
CA HIS A 389 9.43 -13.10 2.83
C HIS A 389 9.36 -11.71 2.20
N GLY A 390 9.25 -10.68 3.03
CA GLY A 390 9.26 -9.28 2.65
C GLY A 390 10.66 -8.67 2.67
N ILE A 391 11.60 -9.22 1.92
CA ILE A 391 13.03 -8.83 1.95
C ILE A 391 13.32 -7.45 1.36
N LEU A 392 12.38 -6.89 0.57
CA LEU A 392 12.56 -5.61 -0.10
C LEU A 392 12.27 -4.40 0.82
N GLY A 393 11.76 -4.65 2.03
CA GLY A 393 11.33 -3.61 2.96
C GLY A 393 9.82 -3.34 2.91
N ARG A 394 9.39 -2.33 3.66
CA ARG A 394 8.03 -1.79 3.60
C ARG A 394 8.04 -0.63 2.62
N GLU A 395 7.25 -0.73 1.57
CA GLU A 395 7.22 0.15 0.41
C GLU A 395 5.95 1.00 0.41
N THR A 396 5.93 2.11 -0.34
CA THR A 396 4.73 2.94 -0.47
C THR A 396 3.96 2.57 -1.72
N ALA A 397 2.68 2.27 -1.57
CA ALA A 397 1.73 2.04 -2.65
C ALA A 397 0.67 3.15 -2.73
N LEU A 398 -0.05 3.20 -3.85
CA LEU A 398 -1.08 4.19 -4.17
C LEU A 398 -2.28 3.49 -4.79
N ASP A 399 -3.48 3.76 -4.28
CA ASP A 399 -4.73 3.30 -4.91
C ASP A 399 -5.83 4.37 -4.85
N PRO A 400 -6.75 4.40 -5.81
CA PRO A 400 -7.85 5.35 -5.83
C PRO A 400 -8.84 5.11 -4.68
N ILE A 401 -9.38 6.20 -4.13
CA ILE A 401 -10.51 6.19 -3.21
C ILE A 401 -11.77 6.53 -4.00
N THR A 402 -12.78 5.68 -3.91
CA THR A 402 -14.14 5.98 -4.38
C THR A 402 -14.99 6.34 -3.16
N TRP A 403 -15.73 7.45 -3.26
CA TRP A 403 -16.73 7.82 -2.27
C TRP A 403 -18.06 7.19 -2.66
N THR A 404 -18.67 6.44 -1.74
CA THR A 404 -19.98 5.83 -1.93
C THR A 404 -21.10 6.88 -1.90
N GLU A 405 -22.30 6.54 -2.35
CA GLU A 405 -23.46 7.45 -2.36
C GLU A 405 -23.82 7.96 -0.95
N ASP A 406 -23.61 7.14 0.07
CA ASP A 406 -23.80 7.47 1.49
C ASP A 406 -22.57 8.15 2.12
N GLY A 407 -21.57 8.53 1.31
CA GLY A 407 -20.43 9.37 1.68
C GLY A 407 -19.30 8.65 2.40
N TRP A 408 -19.12 7.34 2.23
CA TRP A 408 -18.01 6.60 2.79
C TRP A 408 -16.86 6.38 1.78
N PRO A 409 -15.60 6.48 2.20
CA PRO A 409 -14.47 6.16 1.32
C PRO A 409 -14.26 4.65 1.25
N VAL A 410 -13.97 4.13 0.06
CA VAL A 410 -13.49 2.77 -0.17
C VAL A 410 -12.29 2.80 -1.09
N VAL A 411 -11.23 2.07 -0.75
CA VAL A 411 -10.00 2.03 -1.53
C VAL A 411 -10.09 0.93 -2.57
N ASN A 412 -9.71 1.24 -3.82
CA ASN A 412 -9.72 0.30 -4.94
C ASN A 412 -11.02 -0.54 -5.01
N ARG A 413 -12.16 0.08 -4.70
CA ARG A 413 -13.49 -0.57 -4.66
C ARG A 413 -13.51 -1.83 -3.77
N LEU A 414 -12.76 -1.82 -2.66
CA LEU A 414 -12.55 -2.94 -1.73
C LEU A 414 -11.80 -4.15 -2.33
N GLY A 415 -11.17 -3.99 -3.50
CA GLY A 415 -10.40 -5.06 -4.16
C GLY A 415 -9.03 -5.35 -3.52
N GLY A 416 -8.65 -4.63 -2.46
CA GLY A 416 -7.32 -4.70 -1.86
C GLY A 416 -6.26 -3.95 -2.67
N PRO A 417 -4.97 -4.10 -2.33
CA PRO A 417 -3.86 -3.48 -3.06
C PRO A 417 -3.82 -3.90 -4.52
N SER A 418 -3.71 -2.95 -5.45
CA SER A 418 -3.57 -3.24 -6.87
C SER A 418 -2.10 -3.29 -7.30
N SER A 419 -1.71 -4.23 -8.16
CA SER A 419 -0.38 -4.25 -8.78
C SER A 419 -0.27 -3.29 -9.95
N LEU A 420 -1.39 -3.03 -10.64
CA LEU A 420 -1.50 -2.12 -11.77
C LEU A 420 -2.73 -1.24 -11.59
N GLN A 421 -2.58 0.07 -11.83
CA GLN A 421 -3.66 1.03 -11.68
C GLN A 421 -3.54 2.15 -12.72
N ARG A 422 -4.64 2.84 -13.00
CA ARG A 422 -4.67 4.03 -13.84
C ARG A 422 -4.01 5.20 -13.11
N CYS A 423 -3.13 5.94 -13.83
CA CYS A 423 -2.55 7.16 -13.28
C CYS A 423 -3.65 8.17 -12.91
N PRO A 424 -3.47 8.95 -11.84
CA PRO A 424 -4.29 10.12 -11.57
C PRO A 424 -4.37 11.00 -12.81
N GLU A 425 -5.54 11.59 -13.09
CA GLU A 425 -5.69 12.50 -14.22
C GLU A 425 -4.83 13.75 -13.97
N TRP A 426 -3.93 13.98 -14.92
CA TRP A 426 -3.11 15.18 -14.95
C TRP A 426 -3.50 15.99 -16.18
N ASP A 427 -3.71 17.29 -16.05
CA ASP A 427 -4.22 18.15 -17.12
C ASP A 427 -3.23 18.41 -18.27
N GLY A 428 -2.05 17.77 -18.21
CA GLY A 428 -1.05 17.79 -19.29
C GLY A 428 -0.41 19.15 -19.55
N LYS A 429 -0.65 20.15 -18.73
CA LYS A 429 0.03 21.44 -18.87
C LYS A 429 1.44 21.33 -18.35
N GLU A 430 2.33 20.89 -19.22
CA GLU A 430 3.76 21.08 -19.04
C GLU A 430 4.14 22.52 -19.33
N ASN A 431 4.99 23.07 -18.49
CA ASN A 431 5.78 24.23 -18.86
C ASN A 431 6.77 23.81 -19.97
N GLY A 432 6.27 23.67 -21.20
CA GLY A 432 7.06 23.75 -22.42
C GLY A 432 7.99 22.58 -22.77
N ALA A 433 7.86 21.39 -22.16
CA ALA A 433 8.59 20.20 -22.60
C ALA A 433 7.63 19.05 -22.89
N GLU A 434 7.46 18.68 -24.15
CA GLU A 434 6.84 17.41 -24.53
C GLU A 434 7.68 16.26 -23.93
N LEU A 435 7.10 15.49 -23.00
CA LEU A 435 7.68 14.20 -22.66
C LEU A 435 7.57 13.30 -23.91
N PRO A 436 8.70 12.76 -24.41
CA PRO A 436 8.62 11.83 -25.53
C PRO A 436 7.72 10.67 -25.14
N GLY A 437 6.85 10.24 -26.05
CA GLY A 437 5.92 9.14 -25.85
C GLY A 437 6.66 7.93 -25.26
N MET A 438 6.45 7.70 -23.95
CA MET A 438 7.13 6.63 -23.23
C MET A 438 6.28 5.37 -23.38
N GLU A 439 6.87 4.36 -24.03
CA GLU A 439 6.39 2.98 -23.95
C GLU A 439 6.34 2.53 -22.47
N MET A 440 5.39 1.66 -22.12
CA MET A 440 5.15 1.21 -20.72
C MET A 440 6.43 0.72 -19.99
N GLU A 441 7.41 0.16 -20.71
CA GLU A 441 8.70 -0.25 -20.16
C GLU A 441 9.56 0.91 -19.63
N ALA A 442 9.41 2.10 -20.19
CA ALA A 442 10.22 3.27 -19.79
C ALA A 442 9.73 3.93 -18.48
N CYS A 443 8.46 3.76 -18.12
CA CYS A 443 7.91 4.34 -16.88
C CYS A 443 8.47 3.65 -15.62
N ASN A 444 8.72 2.33 -15.68
CA ASN A 444 9.30 1.56 -14.57
C ASN A 444 10.83 1.67 -14.48
N GLN A 445 11.52 1.95 -15.59
CA GLN A 445 12.99 1.99 -15.60
C GLN A 445 13.59 3.31 -15.12
N ARG A 446 12.84 4.41 -15.12
CA ARG A 446 13.35 5.69 -14.60
C ARG A 446 13.27 5.83 -13.08
N GLY A 447 12.35 5.12 -12.44
CA GLY A 447 12.34 5.01 -10.97
C GLY A 447 13.51 4.19 -10.42
N ASP A 448 14.11 3.35 -11.24
CA ASP A 448 15.23 2.45 -10.90
C ASP A 448 16.63 3.04 -11.19
N ARG A 449 16.74 4.22 -11.77
CA ARG A 449 18.01 4.95 -11.65
C ARG A 449 18.07 5.54 -10.26
N GLY A 450 18.22 4.55 -9.37
CA GLY A 450 18.57 4.69 -8.00
C GLY A 450 19.35 5.96 -7.75
N GLU A 451 18.66 6.96 -7.29
CA GLU A 451 19.22 7.54 -6.11
C GLU A 451 19.18 6.40 -5.11
N GLU A 452 20.25 5.60 -5.05
CA GLU A 452 20.59 4.83 -3.89
C GLU A 452 20.43 5.83 -2.75
N MET A 453 19.35 5.70 -2.01
CA MET A 453 19.19 6.46 -0.79
C MET A 453 20.28 5.93 0.12
N PHE A 454 21.46 6.57 0.09
CA PHE A 454 22.57 6.30 0.98
C PHE A 454 22.17 6.76 2.39
N MET A 455 21.15 6.10 2.94
CA MET A 455 20.88 6.16 4.35
C MET A 455 21.92 5.24 5.03
N VAL A 456 22.95 5.84 5.53
CA VAL A 456 23.94 5.12 6.30
C VAL A 456 23.44 5.08 7.74
N PRO A 457 23.29 3.90 8.36
CA PRO A 457 23.00 3.85 9.78
C PRO A 457 24.14 4.51 10.55
N VAL A 458 23.80 5.37 11.50
CA VAL A 458 24.79 6.07 12.34
C VAL A 458 25.61 5.06 13.15
N LYS A 459 25.02 3.89 13.43
CA LYS A 459 25.69 2.73 14.03
C LYS A 459 25.15 1.47 13.39
N LEU A 460 26.04 0.70 12.75
CA LEU A 460 25.67 -0.60 12.20
C LEU A 460 25.35 -1.56 13.35
N PRO A 461 24.18 -2.22 13.37
CA PRO A 461 23.91 -3.33 14.28
C PRO A 461 24.87 -4.49 14.00
N ALA A 462 25.10 -5.34 14.99
CA ALA A 462 25.88 -6.56 14.81
C ALA A 462 25.21 -7.46 13.74
N TRP A 463 26.01 -8.24 13.01
CA TRP A 463 25.54 -9.09 11.91
C TRP A 463 24.36 -10.02 12.23
N GLY A 464 24.18 -10.37 13.52
CA GLY A 464 23.05 -11.18 13.98
C GLY A 464 21.69 -10.48 13.98
N ASP A 465 21.69 -9.16 13.95
CA ASP A 465 20.45 -8.38 14.05
C ASP A 465 19.76 -8.16 12.69
N TRP A 466 20.45 -8.39 11.58
CA TRP A 466 19.92 -8.21 10.23
C TRP A 466 18.86 -9.25 9.84
N GLY A 467 18.88 -10.44 10.45
CA GLY A 467 17.87 -11.48 10.24
C GLY A 467 16.47 -11.07 10.70
N GLU A 468 16.39 -10.12 11.63
CA GLU A 468 15.11 -9.63 12.17
C GLU A 468 14.39 -8.63 11.26
N TRP A 469 15.07 -8.11 10.22
CA TRP A 469 14.47 -7.21 9.23
C TRP A 469 13.64 -7.94 8.17
N CYS A 470 13.85 -9.24 8.03
CA CYS A 470 13.08 -10.07 7.13
C CYS A 470 11.84 -10.58 7.88
N MET A 471 10.66 -10.17 7.46
CA MET A 471 9.41 -10.59 8.06
C MET A 471 8.90 -11.87 7.40
N PRO A 472 8.95 -13.03 8.07
CA PRO A 472 8.30 -14.21 7.54
C PRO A 472 6.77 -14.02 7.52
N ARG A 473 6.11 -14.63 6.53
CA ARG A 473 4.67 -14.64 6.39
C ARG A 473 4.00 -15.18 7.66
N GLY A 474 3.03 -14.44 8.19
CA GLY A 474 2.23 -14.90 9.34
C GLY A 474 2.89 -14.74 10.70
N THR A 475 4.03 -14.09 10.82
CA THR A 475 4.60 -13.72 12.11
C THR A 475 4.35 -12.25 12.41
N ASP A 476 3.93 -11.96 13.63
CA ASP A 476 4.07 -10.62 14.19
C ASP A 476 5.56 -10.30 14.17
N THR A 477 5.95 -9.16 13.63
CA THR A 477 7.36 -8.80 13.57
C THR A 477 7.97 -8.76 14.94
N PRO A 478 9.15 -9.35 15.15
CA PRO A 478 9.90 -9.17 16.40
C PRO A 478 10.15 -7.68 16.72
N PHE A 479 10.17 -6.86 15.67
CA PHE A 479 10.34 -5.41 15.77
C PHE A 479 9.23 -4.68 16.51
N PHE A 480 7.99 -5.16 16.38
CA PHE A 480 6.83 -4.51 16.95
C PHE A 480 6.10 -5.38 17.99
N GLY A 481 6.37 -6.68 18.04
CA GLY A 481 5.60 -7.63 18.82
C GLY A 481 6.07 -7.84 20.26
N ARG A 482 7.27 -7.43 20.63
CA ARG A 482 7.80 -7.67 21.99
C ARG A 482 7.72 -6.49 22.95
N ASP A 483 7.26 -5.35 22.49
CA ASP A 483 7.02 -4.25 23.38
C ASP A 483 5.70 -4.42 24.12
N GLY A 484 5.60 -5.49 24.92
CA GLY A 484 4.65 -5.65 26.02
C GLY A 484 3.25 -5.09 25.75
N HIS A 485 2.57 -5.58 24.73
CA HIS A 485 1.13 -5.39 24.62
C HIS A 485 0.39 -6.46 25.40
N GLY A 486 0.79 -6.62 26.63
CA GLY A 486 -0.08 -7.04 27.69
C GLY A 486 -0.69 -5.77 28.25
N ASP A 487 -1.99 -5.68 28.13
CA ASP A 487 -2.96 -4.73 28.71
C ASP A 487 -3.27 -3.50 27.92
#